data_e575b44fee3e96a53aff94ecbcca1ec1
#
_entry.id   e575b44fee3e96a53aff94ecbcca1ec1
#
_cell.length_a   1.000
_cell.length_b   1.000
_cell.length_c   1.000
_cell.angle_alpha   90.00
_cell.angle_beta   90.00
_cell.angle_gamma   90.00
#
_symmetry.space_group_name_H-M   'P 1'
#
loop_
_entity.id
_entity.type
_entity.pdbx_description
1 polymer ?
#
loop_
_entity_poly.entity_id
_entity_poly.type
_entity_poly.pdbx_seq_one_letter_code
_entity_poly.pdbx_strand_id
1 'polypeptide(L)'
;LSNKDSPAISQETPLPSFQNAYGVLRVDVTRPTGTPAHLWVVSVTRHGRVYNRNFNDAVYGNKESAWLMAVAYRDALLRLFPPYTRLERCTQVDSRNTSGVAGVFARYYKEHIKGWTAMLRSDGVEHRRYFSVKEYGEEKAKALAIAARQELLAHKHLNGFVTINASATQKAEATFERLLQQGMDTGDMNDMGDVGASAAVQDEMLPKAQRRLELLDGWFDAVRPRFMQLNKRVYSRHTKNHDILDISVGDGSPRGGMQRRSWTIQRRSYEELMPLAWDFARNTLTERFGSACWQEFERLYQSVVFASTREQSVCIRHRYEPPGHAALRCTPPANLQPMLAGFKIPALVS
;
A
#
# COMPACT_ATOMS: atom_id res chain seq x y z
N LEU A 1 -46.41 25.55 29.64
CA LEU A 1 -46.30 24.97 28.28
C LEU A 1 -44.85 25.13 27.82
N SER A 2 -44.13 24.08 28.04
CA SER A 2 -42.67 23.99 27.80
C SER A 2 -42.44 22.99 26.67
N ASN A 3 -42.03 23.47 25.52
CA ASN A 3 -41.49 22.61 24.45
C ASN A 3 -39.97 22.71 24.47
N LYS A 4 -39.34 21.65 24.89
CA LYS A 4 -37.92 21.39 24.72
C LYS A 4 -37.77 20.09 23.93
N ASP A 5 -37.82 20.19 22.63
CA ASP A 5 -37.28 19.15 21.73
C ASP A 5 -36.06 19.76 21.04
N SER A 6 -34.92 19.63 21.69
CA SER A 6 -33.64 19.78 21.03
C SER A 6 -33.28 18.47 20.38
N PRO A 7 -32.89 18.43 19.08
CA PRO A 7 -32.44 17.22 18.44
C PRO A 7 -31.16 16.74 19.10
N ALA A 8 -31.13 15.46 19.43
CA ALA A 8 -29.95 14.75 19.93
C ALA A 8 -28.79 14.94 18.94
N ILE A 9 -27.74 15.61 19.40
CA ILE A 9 -26.45 15.67 18.71
C ILE A 9 -25.96 14.23 18.61
N SER A 10 -25.91 13.73 17.39
CA SER A 10 -25.28 12.46 17.07
C SER A 10 -23.87 12.46 17.65
N GLN A 11 -23.61 11.61 18.63
CA GLN A 11 -22.26 11.40 19.15
C GLN A 11 -21.40 10.88 17.99
N GLU A 12 -20.60 11.76 17.40
CA GLU A 12 -19.53 11.35 16.51
C GLU A 12 -18.60 10.44 17.30
N THR A 13 -18.53 9.18 16.89
CA THR A 13 -17.59 8.21 17.43
C THR A 13 -16.19 8.84 17.30
N PRO A 14 -15.41 9.01 18.37
CA PRO A 14 -14.10 9.62 18.29
C PRO A 14 -13.25 8.84 17.30
N LEU A 15 -12.75 9.53 16.29
CA LEU A 15 -11.83 8.97 15.30
C LEU A 15 -10.67 8.29 16.03
N PRO A 16 -10.32 7.04 15.67
CA PRO A 16 -9.23 6.34 16.30
C PRO A 16 -7.96 7.19 16.22
N SER A 17 -7.27 7.34 17.33
CA SER A 17 -6.02 8.10 17.40
C SER A 17 -5.11 7.66 16.24
N PHE A 18 -4.57 8.61 15.47
CA PHE A 18 -3.69 8.37 14.30
C PHE A 18 -2.37 7.73 14.76
N GLN A 19 -2.46 6.50 15.23
CA GLN A 19 -1.30 5.74 15.68
C GLN A 19 -0.81 4.85 14.54
N ASN A 20 0.48 4.55 14.57
CA ASN A 20 1.06 3.56 13.68
C ASN A 20 0.29 2.24 13.81
N ALA A 21 -0.51 1.94 12.81
CA ALA A 21 -1.25 0.70 12.73
C ALA A 21 -0.36 -0.40 12.12
N TYR A 22 -0.70 -1.66 12.34
CA TYR A 22 0.02 -2.75 11.68
C TYR A 22 0.10 -2.52 10.17
N GLY A 23 1.32 -2.55 9.64
CA GLY A 23 1.58 -2.36 8.20
C GLY A 23 1.35 -0.93 7.67
N VAL A 24 1.06 0.06 8.53
CA VAL A 24 0.91 1.47 8.14
C VAL A 24 1.81 2.31 9.03
N LEU A 25 2.73 3.04 8.42
CA LEU A 25 3.72 3.88 9.08
C LEU A 25 3.60 5.33 8.64
N ARG A 26 3.67 6.26 9.59
CA ARG A 26 3.83 7.70 9.29
C ARG A 26 5.28 8.00 8.93
N VAL A 27 5.46 8.72 7.83
CA VAL A 27 6.78 9.19 7.37
C VAL A 27 6.70 10.69 7.09
N ASP A 28 7.50 11.45 7.81
CA ASP A 28 7.67 12.89 7.63
C ASP A 28 9.13 13.12 7.24
N VAL A 29 9.36 13.49 5.97
CA VAL A 29 10.70 13.68 5.41
C VAL A 29 10.82 15.04 4.73
N THR A 30 12.00 15.63 4.77
CA THR A 30 12.34 16.77 3.93
C THR A 30 13.03 16.27 2.68
N ARG A 31 12.48 16.58 1.51
CA ARG A 31 13.09 16.21 0.23
C ARG A 31 14.41 16.96 0.02
N PRO A 32 15.33 16.48 -0.83
CA PRO A 32 16.55 17.20 -1.16
C PRO A 32 16.32 18.62 -1.69
N THR A 33 15.13 18.90 -2.22
CA THR A 33 14.67 20.24 -2.65
C THR A 33 14.24 21.15 -1.51
N GLY A 34 14.37 20.74 -0.24
CA GLY A 34 13.91 21.49 0.93
C GLY A 34 12.39 21.40 1.19
N THR A 35 11.63 20.76 0.29
CA THR A 35 10.17 20.67 0.44
C THR A 35 9.80 19.55 1.40
N PRO A 36 9.01 19.80 2.46
CA PRO A 36 8.55 18.76 3.36
C PRO A 36 7.59 17.81 2.62
N ALA A 37 7.69 16.53 2.91
CA ALA A 37 6.79 15.51 2.42
C ALA A 37 6.24 14.71 3.59
N HIS A 38 4.92 14.73 3.72
CA HIS A 38 4.15 14.09 4.77
C HIS A 38 3.31 12.99 4.15
N LEU A 39 3.55 11.73 4.54
CA LEU A 39 2.87 10.59 3.92
C LEU A 39 2.69 9.43 4.90
N TRP A 40 1.72 8.59 4.58
CA TRP A 40 1.55 7.27 5.17
C TRP A 40 2.09 6.23 4.22
N VAL A 41 2.91 5.34 4.71
CA VAL A 41 3.48 4.22 3.95
C VAL A 41 2.79 2.95 4.41
N VAL A 42 2.12 2.27 3.48
CA VAL A 42 1.72 0.88 3.68
C VAL A 42 2.89 0.01 3.29
N SER A 43 3.30 -0.88 4.20
CA SER A 43 4.36 -1.86 3.95
C SER A 43 3.99 -3.17 4.61
N VAL A 44 3.67 -4.17 3.80
CA VAL A 44 3.25 -5.50 4.24
C VAL A 44 4.09 -6.54 3.53
N THR A 45 4.77 -7.40 4.29
CA THR A 45 5.53 -8.52 3.74
C THR A 45 4.70 -9.79 3.85
N ARG A 46 4.44 -10.46 2.70
CA ARG A 46 3.72 -11.73 2.62
C ARG A 46 4.38 -12.66 1.59
N HIS A 47 4.46 -13.94 1.91
CA HIS A 47 5.01 -14.95 1.00
C HIS A 47 6.39 -14.55 0.41
N GLY A 48 7.26 -13.93 1.23
CA GLY A 48 8.58 -13.44 0.82
C GLY A 48 8.56 -12.19 -0.06
N ARG A 49 7.39 -11.61 -0.37
CA ARG A 49 7.25 -10.37 -1.15
C ARG A 49 6.88 -9.20 -0.27
N VAL A 50 7.39 -8.03 -0.62
CA VAL A 50 7.07 -6.76 0.06
C VAL A 50 6.10 -5.97 -0.81
N TYR A 51 4.95 -5.62 -0.25
CA TYR A 51 3.92 -4.79 -0.87
C TYR A 51 3.99 -3.41 -0.25
N ASN A 52 4.35 -2.41 -1.06
CA ASN A 52 4.53 -1.03 -0.61
C ASN A 52 3.66 -0.07 -1.41
N ARG A 53 2.96 0.85 -0.70
CA ARG A 53 2.25 1.96 -1.33
C ARG A 53 2.27 3.20 -0.44
N ASN A 54 2.43 4.38 -1.06
CA ASN A 54 2.53 5.66 -0.39
C ASN A 54 1.24 6.47 -0.57
N PHE A 55 0.75 7.04 0.53
CA PHE A 55 -0.42 7.91 0.59
C PHE A 55 0.00 9.26 1.13
N ASN A 56 0.17 10.23 0.24
CA ASN A 56 0.70 11.55 0.56
C ASN A 56 -0.43 12.49 1.01
N ASP A 57 -0.27 13.18 2.14
CA ASP A 57 -1.25 14.11 2.69
C ASP A 57 -1.67 15.17 1.66
N ALA A 58 -0.69 15.75 0.98
CA ALA A 58 -0.95 16.78 -0.04
C ALA A 58 -1.75 16.26 -1.25
N VAL A 59 -1.80 14.94 -1.47
CA VAL A 59 -2.60 14.32 -2.54
C VAL A 59 -4.04 14.11 -2.07
N TYR A 60 -4.22 13.60 -0.85
CA TYR A 60 -5.54 13.26 -0.32
C TYR A 60 -6.21 14.41 0.45
N GLY A 61 -5.57 15.59 0.51
CA GLY A 61 -6.09 16.82 1.10
C GLY A 61 -5.61 17.06 2.52
N ASN A 62 -5.54 16.02 3.35
CA ASN A 62 -5.07 16.12 4.74
C ASN A 62 -4.50 14.79 5.24
N LYS A 63 -3.93 14.82 6.43
CA LYS A 63 -3.33 13.68 7.13
C LYS A 63 -4.34 12.55 7.36
N GLU A 64 -5.58 12.90 7.69
CA GLU A 64 -6.65 11.96 8.03
C GLU A 64 -7.13 11.17 6.82
N SER A 65 -7.44 11.88 5.74
CA SER A 65 -7.87 11.25 4.48
C SER A 65 -6.79 10.33 3.92
N ALA A 66 -5.52 10.74 3.97
CA ALA A 66 -4.40 9.92 3.55
C ALA A 66 -4.26 8.66 4.42
N TRP A 67 -4.46 8.77 5.75
CA TRP A 67 -4.43 7.63 6.66
C TRP A 67 -5.56 6.65 6.40
N LEU A 68 -6.80 7.14 6.22
CA LEU A 68 -7.95 6.29 5.92
C LEU A 68 -7.73 5.48 4.62
N MET A 69 -7.21 6.13 3.58
CA MET A 69 -6.86 5.45 2.33
C MET A 69 -5.74 4.41 2.50
N ALA A 70 -4.73 4.72 3.33
CA ALA A 70 -3.66 3.79 3.64
C ALA A 70 -4.17 2.56 4.41
N VAL A 71 -5.04 2.77 5.40
CA VAL A 71 -5.66 1.68 6.18
C VAL A 71 -6.53 0.79 5.29
N ALA A 72 -7.35 1.39 4.42
CA ALA A 72 -8.18 0.64 3.49
C ALA A 72 -7.37 -0.24 2.54
N TYR A 73 -6.32 0.32 1.98
CA TYR A 73 -5.41 -0.43 1.12
C TYR A 73 -4.71 -1.58 1.87
N ARG A 74 -4.22 -1.32 3.09
CA ARG A 74 -3.64 -2.33 3.96
C ARG A 74 -4.63 -3.45 4.28
N ASP A 75 -5.88 -3.08 4.63
CA ASP A 75 -6.94 -4.05 4.96
C ASP A 75 -7.29 -4.92 3.75
N ALA A 76 -7.37 -4.34 2.56
CA ALA A 76 -7.55 -5.08 1.31
C ALA A 76 -6.37 -6.02 1.01
N LEU A 77 -5.13 -5.57 1.24
CA LEU A 77 -3.94 -6.43 1.11
C LEU A 77 -3.97 -7.62 2.08
N LEU A 78 -4.41 -7.42 3.33
CA LEU A 78 -4.50 -8.50 4.32
C LEU A 78 -5.58 -9.52 3.96
N ARG A 79 -6.65 -9.08 3.29
CA ARG A 79 -7.68 -10.00 2.76
C ARG A 79 -7.18 -10.79 1.55
N LEU A 80 -6.39 -10.15 0.67
CA LEU A 80 -5.76 -10.82 -0.49
C LEU A 80 -4.65 -11.79 -0.09
N PHE A 81 -3.85 -11.39 0.90
CA PHE A 81 -2.67 -12.09 1.37
C PHE A 81 -2.73 -12.20 2.90
N PRO A 82 -3.54 -13.12 3.43
CA PRO A 82 -3.65 -13.32 4.86
C PRO A 82 -2.29 -13.67 5.46
N PRO A 83 -2.05 -13.35 6.75
CA PRO A 83 -0.84 -13.79 7.44
C PRO A 83 -0.83 -15.32 7.51
N TYR A 84 0.37 -15.90 7.51
CA TYR A 84 0.50 -17.33 7.73
C TYR A 84 -0.13 -17.72 9.07
N THR A 85 -0.90 -18.80 9.06
CA THR A 85 -1.30 -19.47 10.28
C THR A 85 -0.06 -20.07 10.97
N ARG A 86 -0.15 -20.33 12.27
CA ARG A 86 0.93 -21.02 13.00
C ARG A 86 1.20 -22.40 12.40
N LEU A 87 0.16 -23.08 11.96
CA LEU A 87 0.27 -24.38 11.32
C LEU A 87 1.03 -24.29 9.98
N GLU A 88 0.62 -23.39 9.09
CA GLU A 88 1.33 -23.17 7.80
C GLU A 88 2.80 -22.82 8.03
N ARG A 89 3.09 -21.96 9.00
CA ARG A 89 4.48 -21.62 9.33
C ARG A 89 5.28 -22.80 9.84
N CYS A 90 4.67 -23.67 10.64
CA CYS A 90 5.31 -24.86 11.17
C CYS A 90 5.51 -25.96 10.09
N THR A 91 4.75 -25.93 9.02
CA THR A 91 4.84 -26.89 7.89
C THR A 91 5.69 -26.39 6.72
N GLN A 92 6.05 -25.10 6.72
CA GLN A 92 6.87 -24.52 5.65
C GLN A 92 8.30 -25.06 5.70
N VAL A 93 8.73 -25.73 4.63
CA VAL A 93 10.08 -26.29 4.50
C VAL A 93 11.06 -25.15 4.17
N ASP A 94 12.11 -24.99 4.96
CA ASP A 94 13.22 -24.06 4.70
C ASP A 94 14.14 -24.63 3.60
N SER A 95 14.73 -23.78 2.77
CA SER A 95 15.68 -24.18 1.71
C SER A 95 16.91 -24.94 2.23
N ARG A 96 17.24 -24.80 3.49
CA ARG A 96 18.33 -25.51 4.19
C ARG A 96 17.89 -26.87 4.74
N ASN A 97 16.62 -27.23 4.62
CA ASN A 97 16.10 -28.48 5.17
C ASN A 97 16.46 -29.65 4.27
N THR A 98 17.21 -30.59 4.80
CA THR A 98 17.67 -31.81 4.10
C THR A 98 16.74 -33.00 4.25
N SER A 99 15.77 -32.94 5.19
CA SER A 99 14.84 -34.05 5.43
C SER A 99 13.65 -34.07 4.46
N GLY A 100 13.31 -32.92 3.84
CA GLY A 100 12.09 -32.69 3.09
C GLY A 100 10.85 -32.40 3.96
N VAL A 101 10.97 -32.41 5.30
CA VAL A 101 9.87 -32.17 6.24
C VAL A 101 10.26 -31.07 7.22
N ALA A 102 9.42 -30.02 7.32
CA ALA A 102 9.67 -28.90 8.25
C ALA A 102 9.75 -29.37 9.71
N GLY A 103 10.78 -28.94 10.41
CA GLY A 103 10.99 -29.30 11.80
C GLY A 103 11.58 -30.70 12.03
N VAL A 104 11.98 -31.39 10.95
CA VAL A 104 12.79 -32.60 11.02
C VAL A 104 14.18 -32.30 10.47
N PHE A 105 15.22 -32.63 11.21
CA PHE A 105 16.60 -32.34 10.81
C PHE A 105 17.59 -33.41 11.32
N ALA A 106 18.64 -33.64 10.53
CA ALA A 106 19.73 -34.53 10.89
C ALA A 106 20.62 -33.92 11.96
N ARG A 107 21.08 -34.73 12.90
CA ARG A 107 22.13 -34.41 13.86
C ARG A 107 23.43 -35.06 13.40
N TYR A 108 24.42 -34.24 13.17
CA TYR A 108 25.74 -34.70 12.71
C TYR A 108 26.71 -34.83 13.88
N TYR A 109 27.57 -35.83 13.78
CA TYR A 109 28.80 -35.91 14.54
C TYR A 109 29.96 -36.08 13.55
N LYS A 110 30.82 -35.10 13.45
CA LYS A 110 31.79 -34.95 12.37
C LYS A 110 31.01 -34.98 11.01
N GLU A 111 31.34 -35.90 10.10
CA GLU A 111 30.72 -35.98 8.78
C GLU A 111 29.57 -37.01 8.71
N HIS A 112 29.24 -37.70 9.82
CA HIS A 112 28.24 -38.76 9.84
C HIS A 112 26.96 -38.31 10.56
N ILE A 113 25.83 -38.76 10.06
CA ILE A 113 24.52 -38.55 10.70
C ILE A 113 24.44 -39.44 11.94
N LYS A 114 24.42 -38.82 13.13
CA LYS A 114 24.26 -39.52 14.40
C LYS A 114 22.80 -39.88 14.69
N GLY A 115 21.88 -39.11 14.21
CA GLY A 115 20.44 -39.32 14.41
C GLY A 115 19.59 -38.24 13.79
N TRP A 116 18.29 -38.42 13.86
CA TRP A 116 17.26 -37.50 13.38
C TRP A 116 16.47 -36.92 14.55
N THR A 117 16.09 -35.67 14.44
CA THR A 117 15.33 -34.97 15.45
C THR A 117 14.06 -34.38 14.86
N ALA A 118 12.92 -34.67 15.47
CA ALA A 118 11.69 -33.93 15.27
C ALA A 118 11.58 -32.83 16.32
N MET A 119 11.24 -31.62 15.90
CA MET A 119 11.12 -30.45 16.78
C MET A 119 9.88 -29.64 16.42
N LEU A 120 9.13 -29.23 17.45
CA LEU A 120 8.04 -28.25 17.34
C LEU A 120 8.16 -27.26 18.48
N ARG A 121 8.14 -25.96 18.18
CA ARG A 121 8.00 -24.91 19.16
C ARG A 121 6.56 -24.39 19.17
N SER A 122 5.86 -24.57 20.31
CA SER A 122 4.49 -24.10 20.49
C SER A 122 4.39 -23.42 21.86
N ASP A 123 3.76 -22.25 21.90
CA ASP A 123 3.50 -21.47 23.13
C ASP A 123 4.76 -21.19 23.98
N GLY A 124 5.88 -20.93 23.30
CA GLY A 124 7.18 -20.72 23.93
C GLY A 124 7.91 -21.99 24.37
N VAL A 125 7.26 -23.16 24.34
CA VAL A 125 7.83 -24.45 24.72
C VAL A 125 8.36 -25.19 23.50
N GLU A 126 9.56 -25.72 23.59
CA GLU A 126 10.18 -26.55 22.58
C GLU A 126 9.92 -28.04 22.87
N HIS A 127 9.23 -28.72 21.97
CA HIS A 127 9.00 -30.15 22.01
C HIS A 127 9.97 -30.81 21.04
N ARG A 128 10.81 -31.71 21.56
CA ARG A 128 11.84 -32.41 20.79
C ARG A 128 11.80 -33.90 21.02
N ARG A 129 11.92 -34.70 19.93
CA ARG A 129 12.13 -36.15 19.99
C ARG A 129 13.32 -36.50 19.09
N TYR A 130 14.25 -37.30 19.64
CA TYR A 130 15.48 -37.71 18.98
C TYR A 130 15.47 -39.20 18.72
N PHE A 131 15.94 -39.61 17.52
CA PHE A 131 16.04 -41.01 17.07
C PHE A 131 17.47 -41.28 16.62
N SER A 132 18.14 -42.23 17.27
CA SER A 132 19.54 -42.59 17.03
C SER A 132 19.69 -43.46 15.80
N VAL A 133 20.61 -43.11 14.86
CA VAL A 133 20.96 -43.96 13.71
C VAL A 133 21.63 -45.25 14.17
N LYS A 134 22.37 -45.24 15.30
CA LYS A 134 22.99 -46.45 15.83
C LYS A 134 21.95 -47.48 16.27
N GLU A 135 20.79 -47.05 16.75
CA GLU A 135 19.71 -47.91 17.24
C GLU A 135 18.76 -48.39 16.14
N TYR A 136 18.37 -47.49 15.23
CA TYR A 136 17.31 -47.75 14.28
C TYR A 136 17.78 -47.88 12.83
N GLY A 137 19.05 -47.56 12.53
CA GLY A 137 19.48 -47.31 11.15
C GLY A 137 19.00 -45.91 10.63
N GLU A 138 19.64 -45.42 9.59
CA GLU A 138 19.40 -44.07 9.09
C GLU A 138 17.98 -43.82 8.60
N GLU A 139 17.50 -44.70 7.69
CA GLU A 139 16.17 -44.56 7.09
C GLU A 139 15.04 -44.67 8.11
N LYS A 140 15.13 -45.68 9.01
CA LYS A 140 14.14 -45.89 10.05
C LYS A 140 14.13 -44.76 11.07
N ALA A 141 15.31 -44.27 11.48
CA ALA A 141 15.42 -43.13 12.38
C ALA A 141 14.81 -41.86 11.76
N LYS A 142 15.00 -41.64 10.44
CA LYS A 142 14.37 -40.56 9.69
C LYS A 142 12.84 -40.70 9.65
N ALA A 143 12.34 -41.88 9.32
CA ALA A 143 10.92 -42.20 9.28
C ALA A 143 10.23 -41.97 10.65
N LEU A 144 10.86 -42.44 11.73
CA LEU A 144 10.38 -42.25 13.10
C LEU A 144 10.35 -40.72 13.49
N ALA A 145 11.34 -39.96 13.08
CA ALA A 145 11.35 -38.52 13.31
C ALA A 145 10.23 -37.82 12.53
N ILE A 146 9.95 -38.22 11.29
CA ILE A 146 8.83 -37.68 10.50
C ILE A 146 7.48 -38.01 11.18
N ALA A 147 7.27 -39.28 11.58
CA ALA A 147 6.06 -39.68 12.29
C ALA A 147 5.87 -38.91 13.60
N ALA A 148 6.94 -38.78 14.40
CA ALA A 148 6.92 -38.00 15.63
C ALA A 148 6.59 -36.50 15.37
N ARG A 149 7.05 -35.94 14.25
CA ARG A 149 6.72 -34.58 13.86
C ARG A 149 5.23 -34.43 13.53
N GLN A 150 4.64 -35.39 12.83
CA GLN A 150 3.21 -35.40 12.51
C GLN A 150 2.36 -35.49 13.79
N GLU A 151 2.73 -36.36 14.73
CA GLU A 151 2.08 -36.45 16.03
C GLU A 151 2.15 -35.10 16.79
N LEU A 152 3.32 -34.44 16.83
CA LEU A 152 3.47 -33.14 17.49
C LEU A 152 2.56 -32.09 16.86
N LEU A 153 2.40 -32.08 15.54
CA LEU A 153 1.50 -31.16 14.82
C LEU A 153 0.02 -31.45 15.13
N ALA A 154 -0.36 -32.72 15.21
CA ALA A 154 -1.74 -33.14 15.48
C ALA A 154 -2.19 -32.84 16.91
N HIS A 155 -1.28 -32.92 17.89
CA HIS A 155 -1.61 -32.76 19.31
C HIS A 155 -1.47 -31.33 19.84
N LYS A 156 -0.97 -30.38 19.05
CA LYS A 156 -0.79 -29.01 19.49
C LYS A 156 -1.79 -28.07 18.83
N HIS A 157 -2.37 -27.20 19.65
CA HIS A 157 -3.23 -26.14 19.15
C HIS A 157 -2.37 -25.08 18.43
N LEU A 158 -2.29 -25.19 17.11
CA LEU A 158 -1.56 -24.26 16.27
C LEU A 158 -2.51 -23.22 15.67
N ASN A 159 -3.50 -22.79 16.45
CA ASN A 159 -4.45 -21.76 16.08
C ASN A 159 -3.77 -20.38 16.13
N GLY A 160 -4.28 -19.45 15.30
CA GLY A 160 -3.78 -18.08 15.21
C GLY A 160 -2.77 -17.85 14.09
N PHE A 161 -2.39 -16.60 13.92
CA PHE A 161 -1.52 -16.14 12.84
C PHE A 161 -0.11 -15.82 13.32
N VAL A 162 0.86 -15.87 12.42
CA VAL A 162 2.25 -15.54 12.69
C VAL A 162 2.74 -14.49 11.70
N THR A 163 3.42 -13.47 12.20
CA THR A 163 4.17 -12.51 11.40
C THR A 163 5.68 -12.70 11.60
N ILE A 164 6.48 -12.14 10.71
CA ILE A 164 7.95 -12.21 10.78
C ILE A 164 8.46 -11.56 12.08
N ASN A 165 7.73 -10.57 12.60
CA ASN A 165 8.13 -9.81 13.77
C ASN A 165 7.21 -10.14 14.95
N ALA A 166 7.74 -10.73 16.01
CA ALA A 166 6.97 -11.16 17.19
C ALA A 166 6.19 -10.00 17.85
N SER A 167 6.76 -8.79 17.89
CA SER A 167 6.08 -7.60 18.41
C SER A 167 4.91 -7.14 17.53
N ALA A 168 4.91 -7.48 16.25
CA ALA A 168 3.85 -7.16 15.31
C ALA A 168 2.77 -8.25 15.25
N THR A 169 3.02 -9.46 15.78
CA THR A 169 2.10 -10.60 15.69
C THR A 169 0.77 -10.27 16.35
N GLN A 170 0.78 -9.78 17.57
CA GLN A 170 -0.43 -9.44 18.33
C GLN A 170 -1.26 -8.36 17.62
N LYS A 171 -0.60 -7.32 17.07
CA LYS A 171 -1.27 -6.26 16.28
C LYS A 171 -1.84 -6.79 14.97
N ALA A 172 -1.15 -7.74 14.34
CA ALA A 172 -1.62 -8.39 13.12
C ALA A 172 -2.83 -9.28 13.38
N GLU A 173 -2.80 -10.07 14.45
CA GLU A 173 -3.91 -10.93 14.89
C GLU A 173 -5.16 -10.08 15.18
N ALA A 174 -5.05 -9.07 16.03
CA ALA A 174 -6.15 -8.17 16.37
C ALA A 174 -6.71 -7.45 15.12
N THR A 175 -5.84 -7.05 14.18
CA THR A 175 -6.26 -6.43 12.93
C THR A 175 -7.04 -7.42 12.06
N PHE A 176 -6.57 -8.66 11.98
CA PHE A 176 -7.19 -9.69 11.15
C PHE A 176 -8.51 -10.18 11.76
N GLU A 177 -8.57 -10.35 13.07
CA GLU A 177 -9.82 -10.67 13.78
C GLU A 177 -10.89 -9.60 13.54
N ARG A 178 -10.52 -8.32 13.61
CA ARG A 178 -11.42 -7.22 13.27
C ARG A 178 -11.92 -7.30 11.84
N LEU A 179 -11.07 -7.65 10.88
CA LEU A 179 -11.47 -7.82 9.48
C LEU A 179 -12.43 -8.99 9.28
N LEU A 180 -12.23 -10.09 10.00
CA LEU A 180 -13.16 -11.24 10.02
C LEU A 180 -14.53 -10.83 10.57
N GLN A 181 -14.59 -10.07 11.67
CA GLN A 181 -15.83 -9.58 12.26
C GLN A 181 -16.57 -8.60 11.35
N GLN A 182 -15.87 -7.87 10.48
CA GLN A 182 -16.48 -6.93 9.52
C GLN A 182 -17.09 -7.61 8.28
N GLY A 183 -17.21 -8.93 8.28
CA GLY A 183 -17.89 -9.68 7.23
C GLY A 183 -16.98 -9.94 6.03
N MET A 184 -15.80 -10.52 6.28
CA MET A 184 -15.17 -11.32 5.24
C MET A 184 -16.17 -12.41 4.89
N ASP A 185 -16.76 -12.31 3.71
CA ASP A 185 -17.55 -13.41 3.18
C ASP A 185 -16.59 -14.58 2.94
N THR A 186 -16.63 -15.54 3.88
CA THR A 186 -15.79 -16.74 3.84
C THR A 186 -16.14 -17.65 2.66
N GLY A 187 -17.21 -17.32 1.90
CA GLY A 187 -17.60 -18.06 0.71
C GLY A 187 -16.52 -18.11 -0.37
N ASP A 188 -15.74 -17.03 -0.52
CA ASP A 188 -14.63 -16.99 -1.48
C ASP A 188 -13.33 -17.58 -0.91
N MET A 189 -13.26 -17.77 0.43
CA MET A 189 -12.14 -18.44 1.10
C MET A 189 -12.33 -19.97 1.17
N ASN A 190 -13.58 -20.47 1.10
CA ASN A 190 -13.83 -21.90 1.00
C ASN A 190 -13.46 -22.48 -0.38
N ASP A 191 -13.40 -21.64 -1.42
CA ASP A 191 -12.78 -21.99 -2.71
C ASP A 191 -11.23 -21.94 -2.63
N MET A 192 -10.69 -21.45 -1.51
CA MET A 192 -9.27 -21.52 -1.17
C MET A 192 -8.90 -22.87 -0.48
N GLY A 193 -9.71 -23.89 -0.69
CA GLY A 193 -9.42 -25.29 -0.37
C GLY A 193 -8.83 -25.56 1.01
N ASP A 194 -9.23 -26.64 1.61
CA ASP A 194 -8.68 -27.21 2.85
C ASP A 194 -7.20 -26.84 3.05
N VAL A 195 -6.91 -25.97 4.04
CA VAL A 195 -5.60 -25.30 4.26
C VAL A 195 -4.49 -26.28 4.72
N GLY A 196 -4.68 -27.55 4.46
CA GLY A 196 -3.66 -28.59 4.48
C GLY A 196 -2.99 -28.82 3.13
N ALA A 197 -3.28 -27.98 2.14
CA ALA A 197 -2.84 -28.15 0.78
C ALA A 197 -1.33 -27.89 0.58
N SER A 198 -0.72 -28.87 -0.03
CA SER A 198 0.65 -28.96 -0.54
C SER A 198 1.13 -27.66 -1.22
N ALA A 199 2.45 -27.45 -1.26
CA ALA A 199 3.14 -26.38 -1.98
C ALA A 199 2.63 -26.13 -3.42
N ALA A 200 2.05 -27.13 -4.08
CA ALA A 200 1.46 -27.05 -5.41
C ALA A 200 0.20 -26.15 -5.45
N VAL A 201 -0.64 -26.15 -4.41
CA VAL A 201 -1.85 -25.30 -4.34
C VAL A 201 -1.49 -23.82 -4.10
N GLN A 202 -0.40 -23.56 -3.39
CA GLN A 202 0.10 -22.19 -3.20
C GLN A 202 0.57 -21.57 -4.52
N ASP A 203 1.10 -22.38 -5.44
CA ASP A 203 1.61 -21.90 -6.73
C ASP A 203 0.46 -21.52 -7.69
N GLU A 204 -0.71 -22.14 -7.56
CA GLU A 204 -1.90 -21.83 -8.37
C GLU A 204 -2.71 -20.63 -7.85
N MET A 205 -2.66 -20.37 -6.54
CA MET A 205 -3.36 -19.25 -5.90
C MET A 205 -2.63 -17.93 -6.06
N LEU A 206 -1.31 -17.93 -6.14
CA LEU A 206 -0.49 -16.74 -6.27
C LEU A 206 -0.83 -15.91 -7.53
N PRO A 207 -1.06 -16.49 -8.71
CA PRO A 207 -1.47 -15.75 -9.91
C PRO A 207 -2.85 -15.09 -9.79
N LYS A 208 -3.82 -15.77 -9.15
CA LYS A 208 -5.17 -15.18 -8.91
C LYS A 208 -5.10 -13.99 -7.95
N ALA A 209 -4.37 -14.13 -6.84
CA ALA A 209 -4.16 -13.04 -5.88
C ALA A 209 -3.38 -11.88 -6.50
N GLN A 210 -2.39 -12.16 -7.34
CA GLN A 210 -1.62 -11.14 -8.05
C GLN A 210 -2.51 -10.34 -9.02
N ARG A 211 -3.38 -11.00 -9.78
CA ARG A 211 -4.34 -10.33 -10.67
C ARG A 211 -5.34 -9.47 -9.90
N ARG A 212 -5.82 -9.94 -8.75
CA ARG A 212 -6.68 -9.15 -7.84
C ARG A 212 -5.92 -7.93 -7.27
N LEU A 213 -4.64 -8.07 -6.96
CA LEU A 213 -3.79 -6.95 -6.52
C LEU A 213 -3.66 -5.88 -7.61
N GLU A 214 -3.45 -6.27 -8.86
CA GLU A 214 -3.38 -5.35 -10.00
C GLU A 214 -4.69 -4.57 -10.16
N LEU A 215 -5.84 -5.23 -10.00
CA LEU A 215 -7.15 -4.57 -10.00
C LEU A 215 -7.31 -3.60 -8.83
N LEU A 216 -6.85 -3.98 -7.64
CA LEU A 216 -6.87 -3.14 -6.45
C LEU A 216 -5.99 -1.89 -6.65
N ASP A 217 -4.77 -2.07 -7.13
CA ASP A 217 -3.86 -0.96 -7.43
C ASP A 217 -4.44 -0.03 -8.50
N GLY A 218 -4.99 -0.59 -9.56
CA GLY A 218 -5.67 0.16 -10.61
C GLY A 218 -6.84 0.99 -10.09
N TRP A 219 -7.65 0.43 -9.19
CA TRP A 219 -8.75 1.16 -8.57
C TRP A 219 -8.25 2.29 -7.65
N PHE A 220 -7.26 2.04 -6.79
CA PHE A 220 -6.66 3.08 -5.94
C PHE A 220 -6.00 4.19 -6.77
N ASP A 221 -5.46 3.88 -7.95
CA ASP A 221 -4.94 4.89 -8.86
C ASP A 221 -6.07 5.65 -9.58
N ALA A 222 -7.17 4.99 -9.91
CA ALA A 222 -8.34 5.62 -10.51
C ALA A 222 -9.05 6.58 -9.55
N VAL A 223 -9.20 6.20 -8.26
CA VAL A 223 -9.86 7.05 -7.25
C VAL A 223 -8.94 8.11 -6.63
N ARG A 224 -7.65 8.09 -6.98
CA ARG A 224 -6.69 9.06 -6.51
C ARG A 224 -7.07 10.47 -6.98
N PRO A 225 -7.09 11.48 -6.10
CA PRO A 225 -7.31 12.85 -6.49
C PRO A 225 -6.29 13.30 -7.54
N ARG A 226 -6.78 13.94 -8.58
CA ARG A 226 -5.95 14.48 -9.66
C ARG A 226 -5.79 15.99 -9.48
N PHE A 227 -4.70 16.52 -10.01
CA PHE A 227 -4.41 17.92 -9.93
C PHE A 227 -4.01 18.45 -11.30
N MET A 228 -4.47 19.64 -11.64
CA MET A 228 -3.89 20.47 -12.67
C MET A 228 -2.81 21.31 -12.01
N GLN A 229 -1.58 21.18 -12.44
CA GLN A 229 -0.46 21.93 -11.89
C GLN A 229 0.20 22.78 -12.97
N LEU A 230 0.46 24.04 -12.63
CA LEU A 230 1.24 24.97 -13.43
C LEU A 230 2.32 25.59 -12.53
N ASN A 231 3.57 25.48 -12.98
CA ASN A 231 4.67 26.20 -12.36
C ASN A 231 5.26 27.17 -13.39
N LYS A 232 5.35 28.43 -13.01
CA LYS A 232 6.07 29.49 -13.73
C LYS A 232 7.30 29.87 -12.92
N ARG A 233 8.44 29.95 -13.56
CA ARG A 233 9.65 30.51 -12.97
C ARG A 233 10.49 31.18 -14.02
N VAL A 234 11.24 32.19 -13.61
CA VAL A 234 12.30 32.79 -14.40
C VAL A 234 13.63 32.59 -13.66
N TYR A 235 14.66 32.20 -14.38
CA TYR A 235 15.99 32.00 -13.81
C TYR A 235 17.07 32.41 -14.80
N SER A 236 18.17 32.91 -14.28
CA SER A 236 19.35 33.29 -15.08
C SER A 236 20.22 32.07 -15.36
N ARG A 237 20.61 31.91 -16.62
CA ARG A 237 21.55 30.86 -17.02
C ARG A 237 22.95 31.46 -17.03
N HIS A 238 23.71 31.22 -15.98
CA HIS A 238 25.05 31.79 -15.75
C HIS A 238 26.03 31.63 -16.92
N THR A 239 25.87 30.59 -17.74
CA THR A 239 26.78 30.31 -18.88
C THR A 239 26.48 31.16 -20.13
N LYS A 240 25.35 31.87 -20.22
CA LYS A 240 24.88 32.55 -21.45
C LYS A 240 24.36 33.98 -21.23
N ASN A 241 24.46 34.55 -20.04
CA ASN A 241 24.03 35.92 -19.70
C ASN A 241 22.60 36.27 -20.15
N HIS A 242 21.66 35.34 -20.11
CA HIS A 242 20.26 35.62 -20.39
C HIS A 242 19.33 34.86 -19.46
N ASP A 243 18.17 35.41 -19.24
CA ASP A 243 17.13 34.82 -18.42
C ASP A 243 16.24 33.91 -19.26
N ILE A 244 15.70 32.92 -18.59
CA ILE A 244 14.82 31.91 -19.16
C ILE A 244 13.50 31.92 -18.42
N LEU A 245 12.42 32.18 -19.16
CA LEU A 245 11.05 31.90 -18.73
C LEU A 245 10.78 30.40 -18.92
N ASP A 246 10.41 29.74 -17.83
CA ASP A 246 10.15 28.31 -17.79
C ASP A 246 8.73 28.05 -17.27
N ILE A 247 7.96 27.32 -18.07
CA ILE A 247 6.64 26.84 -17.68
C ILE A 247 6.65 25.32 -17.67
N SER A 248 6.15 24.75 -16.58
CA SER A 248 5.87 23.32 -16.52
C SER A 248 4.43 23.09 -16.05
N VAL A 249 3.74 22.20 -16.77
CA VAL A 249 2.31 21.92 -16.57
C VAL A 249 2.07 20.42 -16.57
N GLY A 250 1.06 19.97 -15.84
CA GLY A 250 0.71 18.56 -15.79
C GLY A 250 -0.14 18.22 -14.57
N ASP A 251 -0.10 16.94 -14.15
CA ASP A 251 -0.87 16.43 -13.02
C ASP A 251 -0.09 16.39 -11.69
N GLY A 252 1.10 16.95 -11.67
CA GLY A 252 1.97 16.92 -10.49
C GLY A 252 2.52 15.54 -10.12
N SER A 253 2.36 14.54 -10.98
CA SER A 253 2.85 13.19 -10.77
C SER A 253 4.39 13.14 -10.83
N PRO A 254 5.06 12.43 -9.91
CA PRO A 254 6.52 12.31 -9.94
C PRO A 254 7.04 11.46 -11.10
N ARG A 255 6.19 10.70 -11.81
CA ARG A 255 6.58 9.78 -12.89
C ARG A 255 6.27 10.33 -14.29
N GLY A 256 6.63 11.57 -14.57
CA GLY A 256 6.55 12.11 -15.93
C GLY A 256 5.24 12.80 -16.28
N GLY A 257 4.42 13.13 -15.30
CA GLY A 257 3.17 13.87 -15.52
C GLY A 257 3.34 15.35 -15.84
N MET A 258 4.56 15.89 -15.84
CA MET A 258 4.83 17.31 -16.11
C MET A 258 5.47 17.50 -17.48
N GLN A 259 4.83 18.28 -18.34
CA GLN A 259 5.43 18.79 -19.57
C GLN A 259 6.04 20.16 -19.30
N ARG A 260 7.18 20.41 -19.89
CA ARG A 260 7.96 21.63 -19.66
C ARG A 260 8.34 22.28 -20.97
N ARG A 261 8.24 23.61 -21.00
CA ARG A 261 8.74 24.43 -22.10
C ARG A 261 9.43 25.69 -21.56
N SER A 262 10.53 26.06 -22.22
CA SER A 262 11.36 27.19 -21.80
C SER A 262 11.57 28.14 -22.96
N TRP A 263 11.58 29.46 -22.68
CA TRP A 263 11.83 30.52 -23.64
C TRP A 263 12.95 31.43 -23.14
N THR A 264 13.82 31.84 -24.02
CA THR A 264 14.91 32.79 -23.70
C THR A 264 14.39 34.22 -23.73
N ILE A 265 14.58 34.96 -22.64
CA ILE A 265 14.25 36.37 -22.54
C ILE A 265 15.47 37.16 -23.04
N GLN A 266 15.58 37.38 -24.34
CA GLN A 266 16.68 38.12 -24.97
C GLN A 266 16.21 39.02 -26.11
N ARG A 267 15.53 38.43 -27.11
CA ARG A 267 14.99 39.15 -28.26
C ARG A 267 13.53 39.52 -28.07
N ARG A 268 12.82 38.81 -27.21
CA ARG A 268 11.43 39.06 -26.81
C ARG A 268 11.39 39.42 -25.33
N SER A 269 10.54 40.36 -24.99
CA SER A 269 10.34 40.74 -23.60
C SER A 269 9.61 39.63 -22.83
N TYR A 270 9.61 39.73 -21.52
CA TYR A 270 8.84 38.82 -20.66
C TYR A 270 7.35 38.89 -20.98
N GLU A 271 6.83 40.09 -21.21
CA GLU A 271 5.43 40.36 -21.52
C GLU A 271 4.99 39.76 -22.85
N GLU A 272 5.90 39.75 -23.87
CA GLU A 272 5.64 39.10 -25.16
C GLU A 272 5.68 37.57 -25.08
N LEU A 273 6.43 37.02 -24.14
CA LEU A 273 6.56 35.57 -23.96
C LEU A 273 5.44 34.96 -23.11
N MET A 274 4.84 35.72 -22.20
CA MET A 274 3.80 35.23 -21.30
C MET A 274 2.55 34.70 -22.03
N PRO A 275 2.00 35.35 -23.07
CA PRO A 275 0.90 34.78 -23.85
C PRO A 275 1.25 33.43 -24.50
N LEU A 276 2.47 33.32 -25.06
CA LEU A 276 2.94 32.05 -25.67
C LEU A 276 3.09 30.93 -24.62
N ALA A 277 3.55 31.32 -23.44
CA ALA A 277 3.67 30.40 -22.30
C ALA A 277 2.30 29.93 -21.79
N TRP A 278 1.33 30.83 -21.78
CA TRP A 278 -0.06 30.53 -21.41
C TRP A 278 -0.75 29.65 -22.45
N ASP A 279 -0.54 29.89 -23.73
CA ASP A 279 -1.07 29.05 -24.83
C ASP A 279 -0.49 27.63 -24.78
N PHE A 280 0.80 27.50 -24.43
CA PHE A 280 1.39 26.19 -24.18
C PHE A 280 0.69 25.48 -23.00
N ALA A 281 0.45 26.19 -21.91
CA ALA A 281 -0.28 25.65 -20.75
C ALA A 281 -1.70 25.25 -21.11
N ARG A 282 -2.42 26.10 -21.87
CA ARG A 282 -3.77 25.84 -22.36
C ARG A 282 -3.81 24.55 -23.16
N ASN A 283 -3.00 24.45 -24.19
CA ASN A 283 -3.00 23.29 -25.09
C ASN A 283 -2.70 22.00 -24.33
N THR A 284 -1.66 22.00 -23.49
CA THR A 284 -1.25 20.84 -22.72
C THR A 284 -2.29 20.40 -21.70
N LEU A 285 -2.88 21.35 -20.96
CA LEU A 285 -3.86 21.02 -19.92
C LEU A 285 -5.23 20.67 -20.55
N THR A 286 -5.60 21.29 -21.66
CA THR A 286 -6.84 20.96 -22.40
C THR A 286 -6.76 19.56 -23.00
N GLU A 287 -5.65 19.20 -23.61
CA GLU A 287 -5.42 17.84 -24.13
C GLU A 287 -5.54 16.78 -23.02
N ARG A 288 -5.02 17.09 -21.86
CA ARG A 288 -4.94 16.12 -20.76
C ARG A 288 -6.18 16.03 -19.89
N PHE A 289 -6.86 17.16 -19.64
CA PHE A 289 -7.96 17.26 -18.67
C PHE A 289 -9.31 17.67 -19.31
N GLY A 290 -9.29 18.06 -20.56
CA GLY A 290 -10.46 18.53 -21.29
C GLY A 290 -10.67 20.05 -21.18
N SER A 291 -11.45 20.58 -22.15
CA SER A 291 -11.69 22.03 -22.28
C SER A 291 -12.45 22.64 -21.09
N ALA A 292 -13.42 21.93 -20.54
CA ALA A 292 -14.21 22.43 -19.41
C ALA A 292 -13.34 22.68 -18.18
N CYS A 293 -12.42 21.77 -17.88
CA CYS A 293 -11.49 21.92 -16.75
C CYS A 293 -10.49 23.04 -16.97
N TRP A 294 -10.02 23.19 -18.22
CA TRP A 294 -9.17 24.32 -18.56
C TRP A 294 -9.90 25.66 -18.37
N GLN A 295 -11.14 25.80 -18.80
CA GLN A 295 -11.92 27.03 -18.63
C GLN A 295 -12.07 27.44 -17.15
N GLU A 296 -12.30 26.46 -16.25
CA GLU A 296 -12.34 26.72 -14.83
C GLU A 296 -10.97 27.14 -14.30
N PHE A 297 -9.91 26.44 -14.67
CA PHE A 297 -8.53 26.79 -14.29
C PHE A 297 -8.15 28.20 -14.79
N GLU A 298 -8.45 28.49 -16.04
CA GLU A 298 -8.19 29.81 -16.64
C GLU A 298 -8.92 30.91 -15.91
N ARG A 299 -10.20 30.77 -15.64
CA ARG A 299 -11.02 31.72 -14.88
C ARG A 299 -10.44 32.03 -13.51
N LEU A 300 -9.92 31.03 -12.81
CA LEU A 300 -9.40 31.18 -11.46
C LEU A 300 -7.98 31.75 -11.41
N TYR A 301 -7.12 31.41 -12.36
CA TYR A 301 -5.67 31.60 -12.20
C TYR A 301 -5.00 32.44 -13.29
N GLN A 302 -5.66 32.75 -14.40
CA GLN A 302 -5.07 33.55 -15.46
C GLN A 302 -4.58 34.91 -14.92
N SER A 303 -5.43 35.62 -14.21
CA SER A 303 -5.08 36.93 -13.63
C SER A 303 -3.90 36.82 -12.66
N VAL A 304 -3.82 35.79 -11.84
CA VAL A 304 -2.73 35.55 -10.89
C VAL A 304 -1.40 35.32 -11.61
N VAL A 305 -1.42 34.53 -12.68
CA VAL A 305 -0.21 34.23 -13.46
C VAL A 305 0.27 35.46 -14.22
N PHE A 306 -0.63 36.20 -14.85
CA PHE A 306 -0.28 37.40 -15.63
C PHE A 306 0.10 38.60 -14.74
N ALA A 307 -0.48 38.74 -13.54
CA ALA A 307 -0.12 39.78 -12.59
C ALA A 307 1.23 39.50 -11.88
N SER A 308 1.74 38.26 -11.97
CA SER A 308 3.01 37.90 -11.33
C SER A 308 4.20 38.56 -12.04
N THR A 309 5.08 39.22 -11.27
CA THR A 309 6.29 39.83 -11.80
C THR A 309 7.26 38.78 -12.38
N ARG A 310 8.27 39.25 -13.12
CA ARG A 310 9.29 38.37 -13.69
C ARG A 310 10.02 37.56 -12.64
N GLU A 311 10.32 38.14 -11.48
CA GLU A 311 11.07 37.53 -10.40
C GLU A 311 10.23 36.57 -9.56
N GLN A 312 8.91 36.71 -9.61
CA GLN A 312 7.99 35.86 -8.84
C GLN A 312 7.83 34.49 -9.48
N SER A 313 8.20 33.45 -8.74
CA SER A 313 7.83 32.10 -9.07
C SER A 313 6.38 31.84 -8.68
N VAL A 314 5.61 31.28 -9.61
CA VAL A 314 4.21 30.92 -9.38
C VAL A 314 4.09 29.40 -9.43
N CYS A 315 3.49 28.81 -8.40
CA CYS A 315 3.14 27.39 -8.35
C CYS A 315 1.66 27.27 -8.05
N ILE A 316 0.88 26.90 -9.05
CA ILE A 316 -0.55 26.66 -8.93
C ILE A 316 -0.78 25.18 -8.92
N ARG A 317 -1.60 24.73 -7.98
CA ARG A 317 -2.06 23.35 -7.90
C ARG A 317 -3.57 23.36 -7.67
N HIS A 318 -4.31 23.11 -8.74
CA HIS A 318 -5.76 23.06 -8.74
C HIS A 318 -6.22 21.63 -8.70
N ARG A 319 -7.08 21.28 -7.76
CA ARG A 319 -7.67 19.96 -7.66
C ARG A 319 -8.70 19.77 -8.75
N TYR A 320 -8.63 18.66 -9.41
CA TYR A 320 -9.52 18.28 -10.48
C TYR A 320 -10.20 16.96 -10.18
N GLU A 321 -11.52 16.93 -10.33
CA GLU A 321 -12.30 15.70 -10.21
C GLU A 321 -12.87 15.31 -11.59
N PRO A 322 -12.34 14.22 -12.21
CA PRO A 322 -12.85 13.77 -13.50
C PRO A 322 -14.33 13.39 -13.42
N PRO A 323 -15.10 13.57 -14.50
CA PRO A 323 -16.49 13.09 -14.57
C PRO A 323 -16.58 11.60 -14.20
N GLY A 324 -17.53 11.25 -13.33
CA GLY A 324 -17.71 9.88 -12.85
C GLY A 324 -16.76 9.44 -11.72
N HIS A 325 -15.76 10.24 -11.36
CA HIS A 325 -14.78 9.90 -10.32
C HIS A 325 -15.42 9.76 -8.94
N ALA A 326 -16.41 10.59 -8.63
CA ALA A 326 -17.19 10.48 -7.40
C ALA A 326 -17.93 9.14 -7.32
N ALA A 327 -18.52 8.68 -8.42
CA ALA A 327 -19.19 7.38 -8.49
C ALA A 327 -18.23 6.22 -8.27
N LEU A 328 -17.04 6.25 -8.89
CA LEU A 328 -15.99 5.24 -8.68
C LEU A 328 -15.53 5.16 -7.23
N ARG A 329 -15.49 6.29 -6.52
CA ARG A 329 -15.16 6.33 -5.09
C ARG A 329 -16.25 5.72 -4.23
N CYS A 330 -17.51 6.01 -4.55
CA CYS A 330 -18.65 5.52 -3.76
C CYS A 330 -18.94 4.04 -3.97
N THR A 331 -18.63 3.51 -5.17
CA THR A 331 -18.96 2.13 -5.53
C THR A 331 -17.74 1.45 -6.17
N PRO A 332 -16.92 0.75 -5.37
CA PRO A 332 -15.88 -0.09 -5.91
C PRO A 332 -16.47 -1.15 -6.88
N PRO A 333 -15.72 -1.54 -7.92
CA PRO A 333 -16.13 -2.65 -8.80
C PRO A 333 -16.53 -3.89 -8.00
N ALA A 334 -17.51 -4.65 -8.49
CA ALA A 334 -18.07 -5.80 -7.78
C ALA A 334 -17.01 -6.82 -7.32
N ASN A 335 -15.99 -7.04 -8.13
CA ASN A 335 -14.85 -7.92 -7.83
C ASN A 335 -13.91 -7.40 -6.73
N LEU A 336 -14.00 -6.11 -6.34
CA LEU A 336 -13.24 -5.50 -5.26
C LEU A 336 -14.08 -5.28 -4.00
N GLN A 337 -15.41 -5.35 -4.08
CA GLN A 337 -16.30 -5.11 -2.95
C GLN A 337 -15.99 -5.98 -1.72
N PRO A 338 -15.75 -7.29 -1.84
CA PRO A 338 -15.40 -8.12 -0.68
C PRO A 338 -14.11 -7.67 0.02
N MET A 339 -13.13 -7.17 -0.75
CA MET A 339 -11.85 -6.71 -0.22
C MET A 339 -11.93 -5.35 0.47
N LEU A 340 -12.91 -4.55 0.07
CA LEU A 340 -13.13 -3.20 0.56
C LEU A 340 -14.38 -3.10 1.47
N ALA A 341 -14.89 -4.24 1.94
CA ALA A 341 -16.05 -4.29 2.82
C ALA A 341 -15.85 -3.42 4.08
N GLY A 342 -16.86 -2.60 4.40
CA GLY A 342 -16.81 -1.68 5.54
C GLY A 342 -15.98 -0.41 5.31
N PHE A 343 -15.35 -0.25 4.14
CA PHE A 343 -14.60 0.96 3.82
C PHE A 343 -15.51 2.04 3.22
N LYS A 344 -15.53 3.21 3.88
CA LYS A 344 -16.11 4.44 3.32
C LYS A 344 -14.96 5.35 2.93
N ILE A 345 -14.87 5.68 1.64
CA ILE A 345 -13.90 6.69 1.19
C ILE A 345 -14.27 8.01 1.86
N PRO A 346 -13.35 8.65 2.57
CA PRO A 346 -13.64 9.94 3.18
C PRO A 346 -14.03 10.93 2.08
N ALA A 347 -15.07 11.73 2.35
CA ALA A 347 -15.37 12.89 1.52
C ALA A 347 -14.11 13.74 1.52
N LEU A 348 -13.52 13.89 0.34
CA LEU A 348 -12.30 14.69 0.23
C LEU A 348 -12.72 16.14 0.45
N VAL A 349 -12.27 16.72 1.53
CA VAL A 349 -12.51 18.13 1.83
C VAL A 349 -11.97 18.96 0.66
N SER A 350 -12.85 19.75 0.07
CA SER A 350 -12.57 20.69 -1.03
C SER A 350 -11.60 21.78 -0.61
#